data_534bb83d17d3c3698dc72b2d7a084d92
#
_entry.id   534bb83d17d3c3698dc72b2d7a084d92
#
_cell.length_a   1.000
_cell.length_b   1.000
_cell.length_c   1.000
_cell.angle_alpha   90.00
_cell.angle_beta   90.00
_cell.angle_gamma   90.00
#
_symmetry.space_group_name_H-M   'P 1'
#
loop_
_entity.id
_entity.type
_entity.pdbx_description
1 polymer ?
#
loop_
_entity_poly.entity_id
_entity_poly.type
_entity_poly.pdbx_seq_one_letter_code
_entity_poly.pdbx_strand_id
1 'polypeptide(L)'
;MRSETQMLPESGSVLADALLKVDANVGFARAVVDGLVGGQVWTAGSEGSAAHHVAHPYGMSLVWGDGVHRVFDEIIAHLREGRYRTREEWLQIDPRWASLPWEEKLTAPGGRSAVSVHRRVNFEFDPNLFRAGRDRIAVPDGWSVVPADASDFARPGSVVPAEFWDNAEDFLKHGGGWREQNDELRGALAFASFRFDDELELGIETHPEARGQGLATAAAAHMIEDLLAQGILPVWSCREGNHASVALATKLGFHPVRTLPYYGLTPPV
;
A
#
# COMPACT_ATOMS: atom_id res chain seq x y z
N MET A 1 9.24 33.07 -1.30
CA MET A 1 10.48 32.28 -1.09
C MET A 1 10.05 30.83 -1.14
N ARG A 2 10.34 30.13 -2.23
CA ARG A 2 10.08 28.70 -2.37
C ARG A 2 11.22 27.97 -1.68
N SER A 3 10.89 27.09 -0.74
CA SER A 3 11.85 26.16 -0.14
C SER A 3 12.19 25.12 -1.19
N GLU A 4 13.38 25.20 -1.77
CA GLU A 4 13.93 24.12 -2.60
C GLU A 4 14.29 22.96 -1.68
N THR A 5 13.52 21.90 -1.77
CA THR A 5 13.92 20.60 -1.22
C THR A 5 14.92 20.02 -2.20
N GLN A 6 16.18 20.16 -1.88
CA GLN A 6 17.30 19.65 -2.65
C GLN A 6 17.32 18.11 -2.53
N MET A 7 16.87 17.41 -3.58
CA MET A 7 17.07 15.96 -3.69
C MET A 7 18.56 15.69 -3.90
N LEU A 8 19.16 14.92 -2.99
CA LEU A 8 20.53 14.44 -3.11
C LEU A 8 20.53 13.09 -3.87
N PRO A 9 21.14 12.99 -5.06
CA PRO A 9 21.10 11.77 -5.88
C PRO A 9 21.81 10.54 -5.28
N GLU A 10 22.70 10.71 -4.30
CA GLU A 10 23.41 9.60 -3.66
C GLU A 10 22.64 8.98 -2.47
N SER A 11 21.74 9.71 -1.83
CA SER A 11 20.94 9.19 -0.72
C SER A 11 19.80 8.28 -1.17
N GLY A 12 19.25 8.47 -2.36
CA GLY A 12 18.17 7.64 -2.91
C GLY A 12 18.59 6.17 -3.11
N SER A 13 19.80 5.92 -3.64
CA SER A 13 20.28 4.56 -3.87
C SER A 13 20.48 3.77 -2.57
N VAL A 14 21.01 4.39 -1.52
CA VAL A 14 21.23 3.76 -0.22
C VAL A 14 19.90 3.39 0.46
N LEU A 15 18.89 4.26 0.37
CA LEU A 15 17.56 4.01 0.91
C LEU A 15 16.86 2.89 0.14
N ALA A 16 16.95 2.89 -1.19
CA ALA A 16 16.38 1.87 -2.05
C ALA A 16 17.04 0.50 -1.79
N ASP A 17 18.36 0.43 -1.70
CA ASP A 17 19.10 -0.80 -1.36
C ASP A 17 18.74 -1.35 0.02
N ALA A 18 18.49 -0.46 0.99
CA ALA A 18 18.04 -0.85 2.31
C ALA A 18 16.61 -1.42 2.28
N LEU A 19 15.72 -0.89 1.41
CA LEU A 19 14.36 -1.40 1.23
C LEU A 19 14.33 -2.81 0.62
N LEU A 20 15.24 -3.15 -0.27
CA LEU A 20 15.35 -4.50 -0.87
C LEU A 20 15.58 -5.61 0.18
N LYS A 21 16.03 -5.26 1.39
CA LYS A 21 16.21 -6.21 2.50
C LYS A 21 14.95 -6.44 3.33
N VAL A 22 13.89 -5.68 3.08
CA VAL A 22 12.64 -5.76 3.85
C VAL A 22 11.75 -6.84 3.25
N ASP A 23 11.58 -7.93 3.98
CA ASP A 23 10.77 -9.07 3.56
C ASP A 23 9.27 -8.81 3.87
N ALA A 24 8.68 -7.86 3.16
CA ALA A 24 7.27 -7.46 3.23
C ALA A 24 6.88 -6.65 1.98
N ASN A 25 5.58 -6.47 1.75
CA ASN A 25 5.07 -5.57 0.70
C ASN A 25 5.33 -4.11 1.09
N VAL A 26 6.31 -3.49 0.45
CA VAL A 26 6.77 -2.13 0.74
C VAL A 26 6.69 -1.19 -0.47
N GLY A 27 5.84 -1.51 -1.44
CA GLY A 27 5.67 -0.72 -2.67
C GLY A 27 5.39 0.76 -2.40
N PHE A 28 4.58 1.09 -1.39
CA PHE A 28 4.32 2.47 -0.95
C PHE A 28 5.60 3.20 -0.48
N ALA A 29 6.48 2.50 0.23
CA ALA A 29 7.74 3.07 0.70
C ALA A 29 8.70 3.29 -0.47
N ARG A 30 8.78 2.33 -1.38
CA ARG A 30 9.56 2.42 -2.62
C ARG A 30 9.09 3.60 -3.48
N ALA A 31 7.78 3.78 -3.65
CA ALA A 31 7.23 4.89 -4.44
C ALA A 31 7.70 6.28 -3.93
N VAL A 32 7.79 6.46 -2.60
CA VAL A 32 8.32 7.69 -1.99
C VAL A 32 9.83 7.79 -2.15
N VAL A 33 10.59 6.72 -1.89
CA VAL A 33 12.05 6.71 -1.97
C VAL A 33 12.53 6.94 -3.40
N ASP A 34 11.85 6.37 -4.39
CA ASP A 34 12.15 6.54 -5.82
C ASP A 34 11.62 7.89 -6.38
N GLY A 35 10.90 8.68 -5.57
CA GLY A 35 10.37 9.99 -5.96
C GLY A 35 9.20 9.93 -6.95
N LEU A 36 8.51 8.78 -7.05
CA LEU A 36 7.33 8.60 -7.91
C LEU A 36 6.09 9.28 -7.33
N VAL A 37 6.06 9.48 -6.02
CA VAL A 37 5.01 10.18 -5.30
C VAL A 37 5.62 11.00 -4.17
N GLY A 38 4.99 12.12 -3.81
CA GLY A 38 5.38 12.92 -2.65
C GLY A 38 5.31 12.09 -1.37
N GLY A 39 6.12 12.46 -0.38
CA GLY A 39 6.14 11.80 0.92
C GLY A 39 7.22 12.39 1.81
N GLN A 40 7.44 11.78 2.96
CA GLN A 40 8.47 12.22 3.90
C GLN A 40 9.36 11.05 4.29
N VAL A 41 10.66 11.32 4.36
CA VAL A 41 11.65 10.37 4.87
C VAL A 41 12.40 11.02 6.02
N TRP A 42 12.43 10.32 7.14
CA TRP A 42 13.25 10.67 8.31
C TRP A 42 14.32 9.61 8.51
N THR A 43 15.50 10.03 8.95
CA THR A 43 16.64 9.14 9.17
C THR A 43 17.32 9.46 10.50
N ALA A 44 17.68 8.42 11.24
CA ALA A 44 18.51 8.50 12.44
C ALA A 44 19.68 7.51 12.39
N GLY A 45 20.69 7.76 13.22
CA GLY A 45 21.91 6.96 13.24
C GLY A 45 22.98 7.44 12.26
N SER A 46 24.04 6.65 12.12
CA SER A 46 25.19 6.94 11.26
C SER A 46 25.18 6.07 10.00
N GLU A 47 25.93 6.48 8.99
CA GLU A 47 26.13 5.72 7.76
C GLU A 47 26.53 4.25 8.05
N GLY A 48 25.91 3.31 7.35
CA GLY A 48 26.09 1.86 7.56
C GLY A 48 25.35 1.26 8.77
N SER A 49 24.71 2.09 9.61
CA SER A 49 23.86 1.66 10.72
C SER A 49 22.67 2.60 10.95
N ALA A 50 22.16 3.18 9.88
CA ALA A 50 21.01 4.06 9.92
C ALA A 50 19.69 3.29 10.06
N ALA A 51 18.71 3.96 10.65
CA ALA A 51 17.30 3.60 10.60
C ALA A 51 16.54 4.70 9.87
N HIS A 52 15.52 4.30 9.14
CA HIS A 52 14.72 5.18 8.32
C HIS A 52 13.24 5.02 8.67
N HIS A 53 12.49 6.09 8.52
CA HIS A 53 11.04 6.10 8.56
C HIS A 53 10.53 6.84 7.33
N VAL A 54 9.68 6.21 6.54
CA VAL A 54 9.01 6.82 5.40
C VAL A 54 7.51 6.92 5.68
N ALA A 55 6.90 8.05 5.32
CA ALA A 55 5.47 8.26 5.36
C ALA A 55 4.96 8.63 3.96
N HIS A 56 4.11 7.77 3.40
CA HIS A 56 3.41 7.98 2.13
C HIS A 56 2.20 8.91 2.34
N PRO A 57 1.82 9.77 1.37
CA PRO A 57 0.65 10.66 1.48
C PRO A 57 -0.66 9.95 1.81
N TYR A 58 -0.86 8.71 1.36
CA TYR A 58 -2.02 7.89 1.72
C TYR A 58 -2.09 7.56 3.21
N GLY A 59 -0.99 7.73 3.96
CA GLY A 59 -0.88 7.42 5.38
C GLY A 59 -0.19 6.11 5.69
N MET A 60 0.20 5.30 4.71
CA MET A 60 1.05 4.13 4.95
C MET A 60 2.47 4.58 5.31
N SER A 61 3.08 3.91 6.27
CA SER A 61 4.46 4.20 6.69
C SER A 61 5.24 2.94 7.04
N LEU A 62 6.57 3.04 7.00
CA LEU A 62 7.49 1.95 7.30
C LEU A 62 8.68 2.47 8.09
N VAL A 63 9.06 1.71 9.13
CA VAL A 63 10.37 1.82 9.77
C VAL A 63 11.25 0.66 9.33
N TRP A 64 12.45 0.97 8.79
CA TRP A 64 13.41 -0.04 8.32
C TRP A 64 14.86 0.41 8.49
N GLY A 65 15.80 -0.46 8.15
CA GLY A 65 17.23 -0.19 8.17
C GLY A 65 17.99 -1.00 9.22
N ASP A 66 19.29 -1.12 9.02
CA ASP A 66 20.13 -1.98 9.85
C ASP A 66 20.40 -1.42 11.27
N GLY A 67 20.12 -0.11 11.45
CA GLY A 67 20.33 0.60 12.72
C GLY A 67 19.13 0.65 13.65
N VAL A 68 17.94 0.14 13.26
CA VAL A 68 16.69 0.29 14.05
C VAL A 68 16.85 -0.04 15.52
N HIS A 69 17.52 -1.14 15.85
CA HIS A 69 17.73 -1.55 17.26
C HIS A 69 18.63 -0.60 18.06
N ARG A 70 19.50 0.16 17.40
CA ARG A 70 20.45 1.08 18.06
C ARG A 70 19.83 2.43 18.37
N VAL A 71 18.94 2.89 17.48
CA VAL A 71 18.27 4.18 17.63
C VAL A 71 16.77 4.03 17.94
N PHE A 72 16.40 2.90 18.55
CA PHE A 72 15.01 2.55 18.80
C PHE A 72 14.27 3.62 19.62
N ASP A 73 14.88 4.14 20.68
CA ASP A 73 14.26 5.19 21.50
C ASP A 73 14.08 6.52 20.73
N GLU A 74 14.98 6.85 19.80
CA GLU A 74 14.84 8.02 18.92
C GLU A 74 13.67 7.83 17.94
N ILE A 75 13.53 6.63 17.37
CA ILE A 75 12.40 6.27 16.50
C ILE A 75 11.09 6.40 17.27
N ILE A 76 11.02 5.84 18.46
CA ILE A 76 9.82 5.92 19.31
C ILE A 76 9.48 7.37 19.65
N ALA A 77 10.47 8.19 19.99
CA ALA A 77 10.26 9.61 20.26
C ALA A 77 9.71 10.34 19.04
N HIS A 78 10.30 10.13 17.85
CA HIS A 78 9.83 10.68 16.58
C HIS A 78 8.39 10.29 16.26
N LEU A 79 8.05 9.00 16.34
CA LEU A 79 6.72 8.48 16.07
C LEU A 79 5.67 9.01 17.07
N ARG A 80 6.01 9.08 18.35
CA ARG A 80 5.12 9.59 19.41
C ARG A 80 4.91 11.09 19.35
N GLU A 81 5.91 11.85 18.95
CA GLU A 81 5.77 13.28 18.70
C GLU A 81 4.91 13.55 17.45
N GLY A 82 5.13 12.81 16.37
CA GLY A 82 4.29 12.75 15.18
C GLY A 82 4.07 14.09 14.47
N ARG A 83 4.96 15.10 14.61
CA ARG A 83 4.78 16.45 14.06
C ARG A 83 4.58 16.49 12.54
N TYR A 84 5.09 15.48 11.84
CA TYR A 84 4.95 15.30 10.39
C TYR A 84 3.56 14.79 10.00
N ARG A 85 2.80 14.20 10.94
CA ARG A 85 1.56 13.45 10.69
C ARG A 85 0.36 14.38 10.62
N THR A 86 -0.24 14.50 9.45
CA THR A 86 -1.41 15.35 9.18
C THR A 86 -2.70 14.56 9.02
N ARG A 87 -2.60 13.23 8.88
CA ARG A 87 -3.70 12.26 8.78
C ARG A 87 -3.37 11.00 9.58
N GLU A 88 -4.30 10.08 9.69
CA GLU A 88 -4.03 8.78 10.32
C GLU A 88 -2.91 8.06 9.57
N GLU A 89 -1.92 7.60 10.31
CA GLU A 89 -0.77 6.86 9.80
C GLU A 89 -0.91 5.38 10.15
N TRP A 90 -0.58 4.53 9.18
CA TRP A 90 -0.59 3.09 9.27
C TRP A 90 0.83 2.55 9.20
N LEU A 91 1.44 2.45 10.38
CA LEU A 91 2.85 2.11 10.53
C LEU A 91 3.10 0.61 10.39
N GLN A 92 4.02 0.25 9.53
CA GLN A 92 4.62 -1.07 9.38
C GLN A 92 6.06 -1.05 9.91
N ILE A 93 6.52 -2.22 10.31
CA ILE A 93 7.88 -2.42 10.82
C ILE A 93 8.55 -3.48 9.96
N ASP A 94 9.79 -3.22 9.58
CA ASP A 94 10.65 -4.23 8.96
C ASP A 94 10.65 -5.51 9.82
N PRO A 95 10.29 -6.67 9.26
CA PRO A 95 10.14 -7.92 9.99
C PRO A 95 11.34 -8.30 10.86
N ARG A 96 12.55 -7.90 10.49
CA ARG A 96 13.78 -8.11 11.26
C ARG A 96 13.70 -7.50 12.66
N TRP A 97 12.91 -6.46 12.84
CA TRP A 97 12.79 -5.69 14.06
C TRP A 97 11.42 -5.83 14.74
N ALA A 98 10.56 -6.71 14.26
CA ALA A 98 9.21 -6.91 14.81
C ALA A 98 9.18 -7.39 16.28
N SER A 99 10.29 -7.97 16.76
CA SER A 99 10.43 -8.43 18.16
C SER A 99 10.75 -7.33 19.17
N LEU A 100 11.08 -6.12 18.73
CA LEU A 100 11.28 -4.99 19.63
C LEU A 100 9.93 -4.61 20.29
N PRO A 101 9.95 -3.97 21.47
CA PRO A 101 8.72 -3.68 22.23
C PRO A 101 7.92 -2.49 21.66
N TRP A 102 7.56 -2.54 20.37
CA TRP A 102 6.87 -1.48 19.65
C TRP A 102 5.54 -1.10 20.30
N GLU A 103 4.68 -2.08 20.55
CA GLU A 103 3.35 -1.85 21.12
C GLU A 103 3.48 -1.18 22.49
N GLU A 104 4.28 -1.73 23.40
CA GLU A 104 4.53 -1.17 24.72
C GLU A 104 4.99 0.30 24.65
N LYS A 105 5.97 0.59 23.77
CA LYS A 105 6.56 1.91 23.68
C LYS A 105 5.66 2.93 22.99
N LEU A 106 4.93 2.52 21.94
CA LEU A 106 4.01 3.41 21.23
C LEU A 106 2.78 3.76 22.08
N THR A 107 2.24 2.79 22.84
CA THR A 107 1.03 2.98 23.67
C THR A 107 1.33 3.55 25.06
N ALA A 108 2.60 3.71 25.44
CA ALA A 108 2.99 4.26 26.73
C ALA A 108 2.39 5.69 26.96
N PRO A 109 2.03 6.04 28.21
CA PRO A 109 1.46 7.36 28.51
C PRO A 109 2.35 8.53 28.05
N GLY A 110 1.74 9.69 27.73
CA GLY A 110 2.45 10.92 27.33
C GLY A 110 2.79 11.01 25.84
N GLY A 111 2.32 10.10 25.00
CA GLY A 111 2.31 10.28 23.55
C GLY A 111 1.26 11.31 23.12
N ARG A 112 1.47 11.98 21.98
CA ARG A 112 0.56 13.00 21.42
C ARG A 112 -0.50 12.41 20.50
N SER A 113 -0.39 11.14 20.15
CA SER A 113 -1.29 10.42 19.23
C SER A 113 -1.98 9.26 19.95
N ALA A 114 -3.23 8.99 19.57
CA ALA A 114 -3.83 7.71 19.92
C ALA A 114 -3.22 6.60 19.04
N VAL A 115 -3.05 5.43 19.64
CA VAL A 115 -2.44 4.26 18.99
C VAL A 115 -3.45 3.12 18.98
N SER A 116 -3.68 2.52 17.82
CA SER A 116 -4.45 1.29 17.65
C SER A 116 -3.54 0.18 17.12
N VAL A 117 -3.77 -1.04 17.60
CA VAL A 117 -2.92 -2.19 17.27
C VAL A 117 -3.69 -3.12 16.34
N HIS A 118 -3.12 -3.41 15.21
CA HIS A 118 -3.67 -4.26 14.16
C HIS A 118 -2.60 -5.21 13.63
N ARG A 119 -2.99 -6.03 12.66
CA ARG A 119 -2.10 -6.88 11.88
C ARG A 119 -2.35 -6.67 10.40
N ARG A 120 -1.29 -6.72 9.60
CA ARG A 120 -1.33 -6.67 8.14
C ARG A 120 -0.91 -8.02 7.58
N VAL A 121 -1.72 -8.55 6.69
CA VAL A 121 -1.44 -9.79 5.96
C VAL A 121 -0.80 -9.42 4.63
N ASN A 122 0.35 -10.04 4.33
CA ASN A 122 0.98 -10.04 3.02
C ASN A 122 0.66 -11.38 2.35
N PHE A 123 0.35 -11.32 1.07
CA PHE A 123 -0.04 -12.48 0.27
C PHE A 123 0.99 -12.73 -0.82
N GLU A 124 1.12 -13.99 -1.21
CA GLU A 124 1.82 -14.42 -2.40
C GLU A 124 0.82 -14.88 -3.45
N PHE A 125 1.08 -14.58 -4.71
CA PHE A 125 0.23 -14.92 -5.82
C PHE A 125 0.62 -16.27 -6.44
N ASP A 126 -0.34 -17.19 -6.58
CA ASP A 126 -0.17 -18.43 -7.31
C ASP A 126 -0.93 -18.36 -8.65
N PRO A 127 -0.21 -18.21 -9.79
CA PRO A 127 -0.84 -18.13 -11.10
C PRO A 127 -1.59 -19.40 -11.50
N ASN A 128 -1.25 -20.56 -10.91
CA ASN A 128 -1.96 -21.81 -11.22
C ASN A 128 -3.30 -21.88 -10.49
N LEU A 129 -3.35 -21.44 -9.23
CA LEU A 129 -4.63 -21.31 -8.50
C LEU A 129 -5.54 -20.28 -9.17
N PHE A 130 -4.99 -19.14 -9.63
CA PHE A 130 -5.77 -18.15 -10.36
C PHE A 130 -6.35 -18.74 -11.64
N ARG A 131 -5.55 -19.38 -12.50
CA ARG A 131 -6.01 -19.98 -13.75
C ARG A 131 -7.07 -21.06 -13.51
N ALA A 132 -6.87 -21.90 -12.51
CA ALA A 132 -7.84 -22.94 -12.15
C ALA A 132 -9.19 -22.39 -11.64
N GLY A 133 -9.18 -21.17 -11.09
CA GLY A 133 -10.38 -20.46 -10.61
C GLY A 133 -11.03 -19.55 -11.65
N ARG A 134 -10.30 -19.15 -12.68
CA ARG A 134 -10.67 -18.05 -13.59
C ARG A 134 -12.00 -18.23 -14.30
N ASP A 135 -12.28 -19.42 -14.82
CA ASP A 135 -13.53 -19.73 -15.56
C ASP A 135 -14.80 -19.60 -14.69
N ARG A 136 -14.64 -19.57 -13.36
CA ARG A 136 -15.74 -19.37 -12.41
C ARG A 136 -15.98 -17.90 -12.06
N ILE A 137 -15.14 -16.99 -12.58
CA ILE A 137 -15.26 -15.56 -12.38
C ILE A 137 -15.86 -14.94 -13.63
N ALA A 138 -17.18 -14.74 -13.59
CA ALA A 138 -17.90 -14.08 -14.67
C ALA A 138 -18.16 -12.61 -14.35
N VAL A 139 -18.32 -11.80 -15.39
CA VAL A 139 -18.90 -10.46 -15.28
C VAL A 139 -20.39 -10.65 -15.00
N PRO A 140 -20.95 -10.05 -13.93
CA PRO A 140 -22.36 -10.18 -13.63
C PRO A 140 -23.26 -9.63 -14.75
N ASP A 141 -24.45 -10.20 -14.92
CA ASP A 141 -25.42 -9.78 -15.94
C ASP A 141 -25.74 -8.28 -15.79
N GLY A 142 -25.79 -7.57 -16.91
CA GLY A 142 -26.04 -6.13 -16.95
C GLY A 142 -24.83 -5.25 -16.62
N TRP A 143 -23.65 -5.84 -16.39
CA TRP A 143 -22.40 -5.13 -16.17
C TRP A 143 -21.41 -5.37 -17.29
N SER A 144 -20.51 -4.43 -17.47
CA SER A 144 -19.38 -4.54 -18.40
C SER A 144 -18.07 -4.18 -17.72
N VAL A 145 -16.99 -4.85 -18.12
CA VAL A 145 -15.62 -4.52 -17.70
C VAL A 145 -14.98 -3.66 -18.77
N VAL A 146 -14.48 -2.50 -18.38
CA VAL A 146 -13.80 -1.58 -19.28
C VAL A 146 -12.52 -1.04 -18.63
N PRO A 147 -11.52 -0.59 -19.42
CA PRO A 147 -10.36 0.09 -18.86
C PRO A 147 -10.76 1.33 -18.07
N ALA A 148 -10.02 1.64 -17.00
CA ALA A 148 -10.17 2.87 -16.25
C ALA A 148 -9.86 4.09 -17.12
N ASP A 149 -10.53 5.21 -16.84
CA ASP A 149 -10.29 6.49 -17.50
C ASP A 149 -9.99 7.61 -16.48
N ALA A 150 -9.73 8.83 -16.98
CA ALA A 150 -9.39 9.97 -16.12
C ALA A 150 -10.44 10.30 -15.04
N SER A 151 -11.71 9.95 -15.27
CA SER A 151 -12.79 10.19 -14.31
C SER A 151 -12.79 9.18 -13.13
N ASP A 152 -12.04 8.08 -13.25
CA ASP A 152 -11.84 7.12 -12.17
C ASP A 152 -10.78 7.61 -11.18
N PHE A 153 -9.92 8.55 -11.56
CA PHE A 153 -8.83 9.05 -10.72
C PHE A 153 -9.33 9.61 -9.38
N ALA A 154 -10.28 10.51 -9.39
CA ALA A 154 -10.81 11.21 -8.21
C ALA A 154 -12.24 10.76 -7.85
N ARG A 155 -12.59 9.50 -8.14
CA ARG A 155 -13.90 8.95 -7.74
C ARG A 155 -14.06 8.93 -6.22
N PRO A 156 -15.30 9.03 -5.70
CA PRO A 156 -15.52 8.88 -4.27
C PRO A 156 -15.11 7.50 -3.76
N GLY A 157 -14.43 7.47 -2.62
CA GLY A 157 -13.95 6.23 -1.98
C GLY A 157 -12.79 6.48 -1.05
N SER A 158 -12.33 5.44 -0.38
CA SER A 158 -11.19 5.47 0.53
C SER A 158 -9.92 4.86 -0.08
N VAL A 159 -10.08 4.01 -1.09
CA VAL A 159 -8.98 3.36 -1.81
C VAL A 159 -9.15 3.69 -3.28
N VAL A 160 -8.73 4.89 -3.67
CA VAL A 160 -8.92 5.42 -5.02
C VAL A 160 -7.58 5.91 -5.60
N PRO A 161 -7.41 5.95 -6.93
CA PRO A 161 -6.12 6.31 -7.54
C PRO A 161 -5.52 7.63 -7.04
N ALA A 162 -6.33 8.66 -6.78
CA ALA A 162 -5.87 9.96 -6.30
C ALA A 162 -5.16 9.93 -4.93
N GLU A 163 -5.29 8.86 -4.18
CA GLU A 163 -4.56 8.67 -2.91
C GLU A 163 -3.14 8.10 -3.14
N PHE A 164 -2.83 7.60 -4.35
CA PHE A 164 -1.58 6.90 -4.67
C PHE A 164 -0.80 7.55 -5.81
N TRP A 165 -1.43 8.38 -6.62
CA TRP A 165 -0.85 9.02 -7.80
C TRP A 165 -1.07 10.52 -7.76
N ASP A 166 -0.11 11.29 -8.23
CA ASP A 166 -0.16 12.76 -8.19
C ASP A 166 -1.22 13.36 -9.11
N ASN A 167 -1.50 12.69 -10.24
CA ASN A 167 -2.49 13.13 -11.23
C ASN A 167 -3.04 11.97 -12.08
N ALA A 168 -4.12 12.24 -12.81
CA ALA A 168 -4.79 11.25 -13.65
C ALA A 168 -3.94 10.80 -14.85
N GLU A 169 -3.08 11.66 -15.38
CA GLU A 169 -2.21 11.34 -16.53
C GLU A 169 -1.18 10.29 -16.13
N ASP A 170 -0.46 10.51 -15.01
CA ASP A 170 0.51 9.57 -14.48
C ASP A 170 -0.14 8.25 -14.05
N PHE A 171 -1.32 8.32 -13.42
CA PHE A 171 -2.10 7.13 -13.09
C PHE A 171 -2.39 6.29 -14.34
N LEU A 172 -2.93 6.87 -15.40
CA LEU A 172 -3.30 6.13 -16.60
C LEU A 172 -2.09 5.62 -17.39
N LYS A 173 -1.02 6.41 -17.42
CA LYS A 173 0.20 6.09 -18.17
C LYS A 173 1.02 4.98 -17.53
N HIS A 174 1.14 5.02 -16.20
CA HIS A 174 2.05 4.15 -15.46
C HIS A 174 1.34 3.10 -14.60
N GLY A 175 0.09 3.32 -14.23
CA GLY A 175 -0.71 2.43 -13.40
C GLY A 175 -1.85 1.77 -14.17
N GLY A 176 -2.90 2.53 -14.39
CA GLY A 176 -4.13 2.05 -15.02
C GLY A 176 -4.99 1.19 -14.11
N GLY A 177 -5.99 0.58 -14.71
CA GLY A 177 -6.91 -0.30 -14.00
C GLY A 177 -8.08 -0.75 -14.86
N TRP A 178 -8.98 -1.51 -14.25
CA TRP A 178 -10.20 -2.01 -14.85
C TRP A 178 -11.40 -1.69 -13.96
N ARG A 179 -12.49 -1.21 -14.52
CA ARG A 179 -13.72 -0.96 -13.78
C ARG A 179 -14.89 -1.76 -14.32
N GLU A 180 -15.79 -2.09 -13.42
CA GLU A 180 -17.11 -2.58 -13.72
C GLU A 180 -18.09 -1.42 -13.79
N GLN A 181 -18.90 -1.37 -14.84
CA GLN A 181 -19.93 -0.35 -15.00
C GLN A 181 -21.19 -0.91 -15.67
N ASN A 182 -22.30 -0.24 -15.44
CA ASN A 182 -23.54 -0.33 -16.21
C ASN A 182 -23.99 1.08 -16.62
N ASP A 183 -25.19 1.21 -17.19
CA ASP A 183 -25.72 2.49 -17.66
C ASP A 183 -25.92 3.53 -16.53
N GLU A 184 -26.05 3.07 -15.28
CA GLU A 184 -26.41 3.92 -14.14
C GLU A 184 -25.23 4.15 -13.18
N LEU A 185 -24.31 3.17 -13.07
CA LEU A 185 -23.34 3.15 -11.99
C LEU A 185 -21.96 2.63 -12.44
N ARG A 186 -20.90 3.27 -11.92
CA ARG A 186 -19.54 2.73 -11.88
C ARG A 186 -19.38 1.90 -10.63
N GLY A 187 -19.45 0.58 -10.74
CA GLY A 187 -19.55 -0.36 -9.63
C GLY A 187 -18.25 -0.56 -8.88
N ALA A 188 -17.34 -1.34 -9.45
CA ALA A 188 -16.02 -1.61 -8.87
C ALA A 188 -14.91 -1.04 -9.75
N LEU A 189 -13.77 -0.74 -9.11
CA LEU A 189 -12.52 -0.39 -9.77
C LEU A 189 -11.40 -1.22 -9.16
N ALA A 190 -10.66 -1.96 -9.99
CA ALA A 190 -9.36 -2.53 -9.66
C ALA A 190 -8.30 -1.67 -10.36
N PHE A 191 -7.29 -1.23 -9.63
CA PHE A 191 -6.29 -0.29 -10.15
C PHE A 191 -4.91 -0.52 -9.55
N ALA A 192 -3.87 0.04 -10.19
CA ALA A 192 -2.53 0.07 -9.65
C ALA A 192 -2.42 1.06 -8.50
N SER A 193 -2.25 0.56 -7.27
CA SER A 193 -1.83 1.40 -6.14
C SER A 193 -0.37 1.77 -6.27
N PHE A 194 0.49 0.78 -6.56
CA PHE A 194 1.93 0.93 -6.81
C PHE A 194 2.31 0.03 -7.98
N ARG A 195 3.16 0.53 -8.88
CA ARG A 195 3.67 -0.24 -10.00
C ARG A 195 5.16 -0.02 -10.16
N PHE A 196 5.87 -1.12 -10.32
CA PHE A 196 7.27 -1.20 -10.67
C PHE A 196 7.42 -2.07 -11.93
N ASP A 197 8.65 -2.27 -12.41
CA ASP A 197 8.88 -2.98 -13.67
C ASP A 197 8.35 -4.42 -13.65
N ASP A 198 8.45 -5.09 -12.51
CA ASP A 198 8.18 -6.51 -12.31
C ASP A 198 6.99 -6.81 -11.40
N GLU A 199 6.44 -5.81 -10.70
CA GLU A 199 5.34 -6.02 -9.77
C GLU A 199 4.34 -4.86 -9.74
N LEU A 200 3.07 -5.15 -9.36
CA LEU A 200 2.01 -4.16 -9.18
C LEU A 200 1.12 -4.54 -8.01
N GLU A 201 0.99 -3.64 -7.02
CA GLU A 201 0.03 -3.81 -5.93
C GLU A 201 -1.36 -3.30 -6.35
N LEU A 202 -2.36 -4.18 -6.18
CA LEU A 202 -3.75 -3.87 -6.56
C LEU A 202 -4.44 -3.05 -5.47
N GLY A 203 -5.05 -1.93 -5.88
CA GLY A 203 -6.07 -1.21 -5.12
C GLY A 203 -7.47 -1.59 -5.60
N ILE A 204 -8.41 -1.72 -4.68
CA ILE A 204 -9.80 -2.06 -4.99
C ILE A 204 -10.75 -1.11 -4.27
N GLU A 205 -11.64 -0.48 -5.03
CA GLU A 205 -12.76 0.27 -4.47
C GLU A 205 -14.07 -0.17 -5.12
N THR A 206 -15.10 -0.35 -4.30
CA THR A 206 -16.44 -0.76 -4.78
C THR A 206 -17.48 0.21 -4.26
N HIS A 207 -18.29 0.76 -5.18
CA HIS A 207 -19.40 1.62 -4.82
C HIS A 207 -20.33 0.93 -3.81
N PRO A 208 -20.78 1.60 -2.74
CA PRO A 208 -21.57 0.97 -1.69
C PRO A 208 -22.79 0.17 -2.19
N GLU A 209 -23.52 0.72 -3.17
CA GLU A 209 -24.71 0.09 -3.76
C GLU A 209 -24.38 -1.12 -4.66
N ALA A 210 -23.13 -1.26 -5.09
CA ALA A 210 -22.67 -2.33 -5.96
C ALA A 210 -21.94 -3.46 -5.19
N ARG A 211 -21.86 -3.38 -3.86
CA ARG A 211 -21.19 -4.40 -3.04
C ARG A 211 -21.95 -5.72 -3.03
N GLY A 212 -21.23 -6.82 -2.85
CA GLY A 212 -21.82 -8.16 -2.77
C GLY A 212 -22.22 -8.79 -4.11
N GLN A 213 -22.04 -8.10 -5.23
CA GLN A 213 -22.44 -8.56 -6.58
C GLN A 213 -21.30 -9.26 -7.36
N GLY A 214 -20.11 -9.39 -6.79
CA GLY A 214 -18.96 -10.03 -7.47
C GLY A 214 -18.12 -9.09 -8.37
N LEU A 215 -18.50 -7.83 -8.51
CA LEU A 215 -17.87 -6.86 -9.42
C LEU A 215 -16.38 -6.66 -9.14
N ALA A 216 -16.00 -6.50 -7.87
CA ALA A 216 -14.58 -6.37 -7.48
C ALA A 216 -13.76 -7.60 -7.93
N THR A 217 -14.35 -8.80 -7.87
CA THR A 217 -13.68 -10.03 -8.30
C THR A 217 -13.45 -10.02 -9.81
N ALA A 218 -14.45 -9.62 -10.58
CA ALA A 218 -14.37 -9.59 -12.04
C ALA A 218 -13.37 -8.50 -12.52
N ALA A 219 -13.46 -7.27 -11.98
CA ALA A 219 -12.52 -6.20 -12.32
C ALA A 219 -11.06 -6.59 -11.97
N ALA A 220 -10.82 -7.14 -10.77
CA ALA A 220 -9.49 -7.57 -10.36
C ALA A 220 -8.98 -8.76 -11.19
N ALA A 221 -9.84 -9.69 -11.59
CA ALA A 221 -9.44 -10.80 -12.45
C ALA A 221 -8.97 -10.33 -13.82
N HIS A 222 -9.67 -9.38 -14.43
CA HIS A 222 -9.24 -8.78 -15.71
C HIS A 222 -7.90 -8.07 -15.56
N MET A 223 -7.72 -7.32 -14.47
CA MET A 223 -6.44 -6.66 -14.21
C MET A 223 -5.30 -7.67 -14.03
N ILE A 224 -5.52 -8.75 -13.29
CA ILE A 224 -4.52 -9.81 -13.10
C ILE A 224 -4.17 -10.48 -14.45
N GLU A 225 -5.16 -10.77 -15.31
CA GLU A 225 -4.88 -11.32 -16.65
C GLU A 225 -3.98 -10.40 -17.48
N ASP A 226 -4.26 -9.09 -17.45
CA ASP A 226 -3.47 -8.07 -18.13
C ASP A 226 -2.03 -8.03 -17.60
N LEU A 227 -1.85 -8.07 -16.28
CA LEU A 227 -0.53 -8.10 -15.64
C LEU A 227 0.25 -9.35 -16.02
N LEU A 228 -0.38 -10.52 -15.98
CA LEU A 228 0.27 -11.78 -16.36
C LEU A 228 0.67 -11.80 -17.83
N ALA A 229 -0.12 -11.20 -18.71
CA ALA A 229 0.23 -11.06 -20.13
C ALA A 229 1.45 -10.15 -20.36
N GLN A 230 1.70 -9.21 -19.46
CA GLN A 230 2.87 -8.32 -19.46
C GLN A 230 4.07 -8.88 -18.68
N GLY A 231 3.93 -10.03 -18.00
CA GLY A 231 4.96 -10.60 -17.15
C GLY A 231 5.12 -9.89 -15.81
N ILE A 232 4.10 -9.14 -15.36
CA ILE A 232 4.10 -8.39 -14.11
C ILE A 232 3.45 -9.23 -13.02
N LEU A 233 4.09 -9.29 -11.84
CA LEU A 233 3.57 -10.01 -10.68
C LEU A 233 2.53 -9.15 -9.95
N PRO A 234 1.29 -9.64 -9.78
CA PRO A 234 0.31 -8.96 -8.94
C PRO A 234 0.64 -9.14 -7.46
N VAL A 235 0.57 -8.04 -6.70
CA VAL A 235 0.85 -7.99 -5.26
C VAL A 235 -0.42 -7.63 -4.50
N TRP A 236 -0.61 -8.23 -3.32
CA TRP A 236 -1.77 -7.96 -2.46
C TRP A 236 -1.37 -7.93 -0.98
N SER A 237 -1.89 -6.95 -0.28
CA SER A 237 -1.82 -6.93 1.17
C SER A 237 -3.02 -6.18 1.76
N CYS A 238 -3.45 -6.56 2.97
CA CYS A 238 -4.55 -5.89 3.65
C CYS A 238 -4.47 -6.06 5.17
N ARG A 239 -5.30 -5.31 5.90
CA ARG A 239 -5.49 -5.58 7.34
C ARG A 239 -6.13 -6.96 7.54
N GLU A 240 -5.66 -7.70 8.54
CA GLU A 240 -6.17 -9.03 8.88
C GLU A 240 -7.69 -9.01 9.13
N GLY A 241 -8.20 -7.98 9.79
CA GLY A 241 -9.63 -7.77 10.05
C GLY A 241 -10.45 -7.35 8.81
N ASN A 242 -9.83 -7.08 7.66
CA ASN A 242 -10.55 -6.83 6.41
C ASN A 242 -10.91 -8.15 5.72
N HIS A 243 -11.87 -8.88 6.30
CA HIS A 243 -12.28 -10.20 5.81
C HIS A 243 -12.75 -10.20 4.36
N ALA A 244 -13.36 -9.11 3.88
CA ALA A 244 -13.76 -8.97 2.48
C ALA A 244 -12.55 -8.97 1.54
N SER A 245 -11.51 -8.22 1.88
CA SER A 245 -10.26 -8.17 1.09
C SER A 245 -9.50 -9.49 1.14
N VAL A 246 -9.44 -10.15 2.31
CA VAL A 246 -8.84 -11.50 2.45
C VAL A 246 -9.57 -12.52 1.58
N ALA A 247 -10.91 -12.55 1.62
CA ALA A 247 -11.70 -13.45 0.80
C ALA A 247 -11.55 -13.20 -0.70
N LEU A 248 -11.48 -11.92 -1.10
CA LEU A 248 -11.25 -11.53 -2.50
C LEU A 248 -9.87 -11.99 -2.99
N ALA A 249 -8.81 -11.72 -2.21
CA ALA A 249 -7.45 -12.16 -2.51
C ALA A 249 -7.39 -13.67 -2.70
N THR A 250 -7.95 -14.45 -1.74
CA THR A 250 -7.97 -15.92 -1.81
C THR A 250 -8.68 -16.42 -3.06
N LYS A 251 -9.83 -15.81 -3.41
CA LYS A 251 -10.59 -16.18 -4.62
C LYS A 251 -9.81 -15.93 -5.91
N LEU A 252 -8.89 -14.96 -5.90
CA LEU A 252 -8.04 -14.58 -7.02
C LEU A 252 -6.69 -15.31 -7.05
N GLY A 253 -6.50 -16.34 -6.24
CA GLY A 253 -5.28 -17.17 -6.26
C GLY A 253 -4.17 -16.65 -5.36
N PHE A 254 -4.43 -15.66 -4.50
CA PHE A 254 -3.48 -15.25 -3.48
C PHE A 254 -3.62 -16.10 -2.22
N HIS A 255 -2.50 -16.39 -1.55
CA HIS A 255 -2.50 -17.06 -0.26
C HIS A 255 -1.66 -16.28 0.77
N PRO A 256 -2.08 -16.24 2.05
CA PRO A 256 -1.37 -15.51 3.06
C PRO A 256 -0.04 -16.18 3.39
N VAL A 257 1.06 -15.42 3.36
CA VAL A 257 2.41 -15.92 3.67
C VAL A 257 2.98 -15.29 4.93
N ARG A 258 2.53 -14.08 5.27
CA ARG A 258 3.05 -13.37 6.44
C ARG A 258 2.00 -12.46 7.05
N THR A 259 1.97 -12.43 8.37
CA THR A 259 1.15 -11.49 9.14
C THR A 259 2.05 -10.70 10.08
N LEU A 260 2.09 -9.38 9.91
CA LEU A 260 3.00 -8.46 10.58
C LEU A 260 2.23 -7.50 11.52
N PRO A 261 2.88 -6.95 12.56
CA PRO A 261 2.34 -5.85 13.34
C PRO A 261 2.00 -4.64 12.44
N TYR A 262 0.89 -3.96 12.76
CA TYR A 262 0.39 -2.83 12.01
C TYR A 262 -0.27 -1.84 12.96
N TYR A 263 0.31 -0.66 13.13
CA TYR A 263 -0.10 0.31 14.12
C TYR A 263 -0.82 1.50 13.46
N GLY A 264 -2.05 1.78 13.88
CA GLY A 264 -2.73 3.02 13.52
C GLY A 264 -2.33 4.14 14.49
N LEU A 265 -1.81 5.24 13.97
CA LEU A 265 -1.38 6.41 14.73
C LEU A 265 -2.19 7.63 14.28
N THR A 266 -2.97 8.23 15.18
CA THR A 266 -3.70 9.46 14.83
C THR A 266 -2.75 10.67 14.71
N PRO A 267 -3.14 11.75 14.00
CA PRO A 267 -2.45 13.03 14.11
C PRO A 267 -2.27 13.45 15.57
N PRO A 268 -1.16 14.14 15.91
CA PRO A 268 -0.92 14.60 17.28
C PRO A 268 -1.91 15.68 17.68
N VAL A 269 -2.37 15.64 18.94
CA VAL A 269 -3.19 16.67 19.58
C VAL A 269 -2.35 17.66 20.37
#